data_a3263c7886511e985a88d8f05f6f21e2
#
_entry.id   a3263c7886511e985a88d8f05f6f21e2
#
_cell.length_a   1.000
_cell.length_b   1.000
_cell.length_c   1.000
_cell.angle_alpha   90.00
_cell.angle_beta   90.00
_cell.angle_gamma   90.00
#
_symmetry.space_group_name_H-M   'P 1'
#
loop_
_entity.id
_entity.type
_entity.pdbx_description
1 polymer ?
#
loop_
_entity_poly.entity_id
_entity_poly.type
_entity_poly.pdbx_seq_one_letter_code
_entity_poly.pdbx_strand_id
1 'polypeptide(L)'
;MSYLELLKLGAPEAVVVISALVVLAIGLMSQRVSAVAGVSSAKPPKKTASAVAATGWCSLVAVLGLAIAIAAVLMLPRNANLFGGMLVITPLTSLFKIICVALAFFTVCLARSEKSLRHPGEYLAIILLATVGLMLLVGSEELLMIFIGLELLGLSLYVMAAFDKTDLRSAEAGLKYFLFGSTSSAFTLFGISLIYGMSGSTGLVTISEKLATVPVQPLLATGVVMTLIGFAFKIAAAPFHLWAPDAYQGAPIPSAAFIASASKVASFVVLGKIVLVGFGPLHGSSGWHSMVAGWSPVLAVLAALSIVIGNLVALAQTNVRRLLAYSAVAHAGYTLLGLVAGSRDGFSATLFYTAIYAITLVGAFGVVAVVRSETGGDDLKDFSGLAGRSPLLAGCMAIFMLSLAGIPPLAGFFGKFYLFSAALRAGGNYGLLWLIGVALFGSFVSLYYYLIVLKAIFVDEPPVTTRSSPDQLRSDLLQRITVATLAAAILFLGLMPDTLAARILAAVS
;
A
#
# COMPACT_ATOMS: atom_id res chain seq x y z
N MET A 1 29.73 1.93 -18.41
CA MET A 1 29.40 2.74 -17.23
C MET A 1 30.52 2.60 -16.19
N SER A 2 30.96 3.71 -15.59
CA SER A 2 31.89 3.65 -14.49
C SER A 2 31.22 3.19 -13.20
N TYR A 3 31.96 2.59 -12.25
CA TYR A 3 31.43 2.22 -10.93
C TYR A 3 30.77 3.40 -10.20
N LEU A 4 31.27 4.60 -10.40
CA LEU A 4 30.74 5.82 -9.81
C LEU A 4 29.39 6.22 -10.38
N GLU A 5 29.15 5.96 -11.65
CA GLU A 5 27.82 6.16 -12.29
C GLU A 5 26.81 5.15 -11.76
N LEU A 6 27.20 3.88 -11.63
CA LEU A 6 26.33 2.84 -11.06
C LEU A 6 25.94 3.18 -9.61
N LEU A 7 26.88 3.64 -8.80
CA LEU A 7 26.62 4.10 -7.41
C LEU A 7 25.68 5.31 -7.38
N LYS A 8 25.82 6.25 -8.29
CA LYS A 8 24.90 7.41 -8.39
C LYS A 8 23.48 7.00 -8.74
N LEU A 9 23.32 6.07 -9.68
CA LEU A 9 22.00 5.63 -10.13
C LEU A 9 21.28 4.74 -9.09
N GLY A 10 22.00 3.96 -8.29
CA GLY A 10 21.48 3.17 -7.17
C GLY A 10 21.53 3.90 -5.81
N ALA A 11 21.91 5.18 -5.78
CA ALA A 11 22.07 5.93 -4.53
C ALA A 11 20.79 5.99 -3.67
N PRO A 12 19.58 6.17 -4.22
CA PRO A 12 18.38 6.22 -3.39
C PRO A 12 18.17 4.94 -2.60
N GLU A 13 18.28 3.77 -3.24
CA GLU A 13 18.16 2.46 -2.60
C GLU A 13 19.27 2.24 -1.58
N ALA A 14 20.52 2.57 -1.95
CA ALA A 14 21.69 2.44 -1.07
C ALA A 14 21.55 3.28 0.20
N VAL A 15 21.05 4.51 0.12
CA VAL A 15 20.80 5.39 1.27
C VAL A 15 19.78 4.75 2.22
N VAL A 16 18.69 4.18 1.72
CA VAL A 16 17.68 3.53 2.57
C VAL A 16 18.26 2.28 3.23
N VAL A 17 19.05 1.46 2.52
CA VAL A 17 19.73 0.27 3.07
C VAL A 17 20.70 0.68 4.18
N ILE A 18 21.57 1.67 3.94
CA ILE A 18 22.52 2.16 4.96
C ILE A 18 21.76 2.68 6.18
N SER A 19 20.68 3.44 5.96
CA SER A 19 19.84 3.93 7.07
C SER A 19 19.22 2.79 7.86
N ALA A 20 18.75 1.71 7.20
CA ALA A 20 18.23 0.52 7.87
C ALA A 20 19.29 -0.16 8.75
N LEU A 21 20.50 -0.33 8.24
CA LEU A 21 21.61 -0.93 8.99
C LEU A 21 22.03 -0.07 10.20
N VAL A 22 22.10 1.25 10.02
CA VAL A 22 22.43 2.18 11.11
C VAL A 22 21.34 2.16 12.20
N VAL A 23 20.06 2.21 11.81
CA VAL A 23 18.92 2.12 12.74
C VAL A 23 18.94 0.79 13.51
N LEU A 24 19.21 -0.32 12.82
CA LEU A 24 19.33 -1.65 13.45
C LEU A 24 20.49 -1.68 14.44
N ALA A 25 21.66 -1.15 14.07
CA ALA A 25 22.83 -1.10 14.96
C ALA A 25 22.55 -0.28 16.23
N ILE A 26 21.94 0.90 16.11
CA ILE A 26 21.56 1.75 17.25
C ILE A 26 20.56 1.00 18.13
N GLY A 27 19.54 0.35 17.56
CA GLY A 27 18.53 -0.42 18.27
C GLY A 27 19.14 -1.55 19.10
N LEU A 28 20.02 -2.37 18.50
CA LEU A 28 20.69 -3.49 19.16
C LEU A 28 21.66 -3.04 20.26
N MET A 29 22.41 -1.96 20.04
CA MET A 29 23.29 -1.39 21.05
C MET A 29 22.51 -0.92 22.28
N SER A 30 21.38 -0.24 22.07
CA SER A 30 20.51 0.22 23.15
C SER A 30 19.95 -0.92 24.00
N GLN A 31 19.59 -2.04 23.38
CA GLN A 31 19.10 -3.23 24.08
C GLN A 31 20.18 -3.89 24.95
N ARG A 32 21.42 -4.00 24.46
CA ARG A 32 22.53 -4.53 25.23
C ARG A 32 22.79 -3.69 26.49
N VAL A 33 22.81 -2.37 26.38
CA VAL A 33 22.99 -1.47 27.53
C VAL A 33 21.87 -1.64 28.56
N SER A 34 20.61 -1.78 28.09
CA SER A 34 19.47 -2.00 28.99
C SER A 34 19.49 -3.37 29.65
N ALA A 35 19.94 -4.42 28.96
CA ALA A 35 20.06 -5.77 29.51
C ALA A 35 21.15 -5.83 30.60
N VAL A 36 22.31 -5.21 30.40
CA VAL A 36 23.40 -5.13 31.40
C VAL A 36 22.94 -4.33 32.62
N ALA A 37 22.21 -3.23 32.46
CA ALA A 37 21.67 -2.43 33.56
C ALA A 37 20.55 -3.15 34.34
N GLY A 38 19.76 -4.03 33.71
CA GLY A 38 18.64 -4.76 34.30
C GLY A 38 19.07 -5.96 35.18
N VAL A 39 20.25 -6.51 34.99
CA VAL A 39 20.81 -7.59 35.83
C VAL A 39 21.04 -7.12 37.27
N SER A 40 21.10 -5.81 37.51
CA SER A 40 21.33 -5.22 38.85
C SER A 40 20.07 -4.87 39.65
N SER A 41 18.84 -5.10 39.12
CA SER A 41 17.60 -4.65 39.78
C SER A 41 16.50 -5.71 39.74
N ALA A 42 16.00 -6.08 40.95
CA ALA A 42 14.88 -7.03 41.13
C ALA A 42 13.47 -6.48 40.78
N LYS A 43 13.39 -5.30 40.17
CA LYS A 43 12.12 -4.70 39.68
C LYS A 43 12.10 -4.67 38.16
N PRO A 44 10.90 -4.86 37.51
CA PRO A 44 10.78 -4.74 36.07
C PRO A 44 11.30 -3.35 35.63
N PRO A 45 12.19 -3.28 34.64
CA PRO A 45 12.85 -2.03 34.28
C PRO A 45 11.82 -1.03 33.75
N LYS A 46 11.66 0.09 34.46
CA LYS A 46 11.06 1.30 33.84
C LYS A 46 11.93 1.64 32.62
N LYS A 47 11.31 2.00 31.47
CA LYS A 47 12.06 2.46 30.30
C LYS A 47 13.10 3.48 30.76
N THR A 48 14.38 3.12 30.71
CA THR A 48 15.47 4.00 31.11
C THR A 48 15.53 5.21 30.19
N ALA A 49 15.94 6.36 30.65
CA ALA A 49 16.11 7.58 29.83
C ALA A 49 16.97 7.30 28.58
N SER A 50 17.94 6.40 28.67
CA SER A 50 18.77 5.87 27.59
C SER A 50 17.95 5.14 26.50
N ALA A 51 16.98 4.31 26.86
CA ALA A 51 16.12 3.59 25.90
C ALA A 51 15.16 4.54 25.16
N VAL A 52 14.65 5.57 25.83
CA VAL A 52 13.82 6.61 25.20
C VAL A 52 14.64 7.44 24.23
N ALA A 53 15.87 7.83 24.60
CA ALA A 53 16.79 8.55 23.73
C ALA A 53 17.16 7.72 22.48
N ALA A 54 17.46 6.44 22.63
CA ALA A 54 17.79 5.56 21.52
C ALA A 54 16.61 5.39 20.53
N THR A 55 15.38 5.28 21.02
CA THR A 55 14.18 5.28 20.16
C THR A 55 14.06 6.58 19.36
N GLY A 56 14.37 7.71 19.99
CA GLY A 56 14.43 9.01 19.32
C GLY A 56 15.47 9.06 18.21
N TRP A 57 16.68 8.56 18.45
CA TRP A 57 17.74 8.49 17.45
C TRP A 57 17.40 7.55 16.29
N CYS A 58 16.86 6.36 16.57
CA CYS A 58 16.40 5.45 15.51
C CYS A 58 15.37 6.10 14.60
N SER A 59 14.38 6.79 15.17
CA SER A 59 13.35 7.48 14.38
C SER A 59 13.94 8.65 13.59
N LEU A 60 14.88 9.41 14.18
CA LEU A 60 15.53 10.52 13.50
C LEU A 60 16.35 10.05 12.28
N VAL A 61 17.17 9.00 12.45
CA VAL A 61 17.97 8.42 11.38
C VAL A 61 17.07 7.87 10.27
N ALA A 62 15.98 7.16 10.61
CA ALA A 62 15.02 6.66 9.64
C ALA A 62 14.38 7.80 8.82
N VAL A 63 13.92 8.86 9.49
CA VAL A 63 13.32 10.04 8.85
C VAL A 63 14.32 10.76 7.94
N LEU A 64 15.54 11.01 8.43
CA LEU A 64 16.59 11.66 7.64
C LEU A 64 17.00 10.79 6.44
N GLY A 65 17.15 9.49 6.62
CA GLY A 65 17.47 8.55 5.55
C GLY A 65 16.42 8.57 4.43
N LEU A 66 15.13 8.55 4.79
CA LEU A 66 14.05 8.66 3.81
C LEU A 66 14.01 10.02 3.12
N ALA A 67 14.27 11.11 3.84
CA ALA A 67 14.35 12.45 3.25
C ALA A 67 15.53 12.58 2.27
N ILE A 68 16.70 12.03 2.62
CA ILE A 68 17.88 11.99 1.75
C ILE A 68 17.59 11.10 0.53
N ALA A 69 16.90 9.98 0.70
CA ALA A 69 16.50 9.11 -0.42
C ALA A 69 15.57 9.85 -1.40
N ILE A 70 14.60 10.63 -0.92
CA ILE A 70 13.77 11.48 -1.80
C ILE A 70 14.63 12.50 -2.56
N ALA A 71 15.55 13.18 -1.88
CA ALA A 71 16.45 14.12 -2.50
C ALA A 71 17.35 13.42 -3.55
N ALA A 72 17.83 12.22 -3.26
CA ALA A 72 18.61 11.42 -4.20
C ALA A 72 17.80 11.03 -5.45
N VAL A 73 16.51 10.63 -5.30
CA VAL A 73 15.62 10.35 -6.44
C VAL A 73 15.44 11.60 -7.31
N LEU A 74 15.28 12.78 -6.72
CA LEU A 74 15.12 14.04 -7.45
C LEU A 74 16.36 14.44 -8.25
N MET A 75 17.55 13.96 -7.85
CA MET A 75 18.83 14.20 -8.53
C MET A 75 19.14 13.17 -9.62
N LEU A 76 18.32 12.13 -9.79
CA LEU A 76 18.50 11.12 -10.84
C LEU A 76 18.26 11.71 -12.23
N PRO A 77 18.93 11.17 -13.28
CA PRO A 77 18.63 11.52 -14.66
C PRO A 77 17.18 11.13 -15.01
N ARG A 78 16.62 11.76 -16.05
CA ARG A 78 15.25 11.48 -16.46
C ARG A 78 15.04 10.08 -17.03
N ASN A 79 16.07 9.54 -17.69
CA ASN A 79 16.04 8.22 -18.30
C ASN A 79 17.38 7.52 -18.12
N ALA A 80 17.36 6.33 -17.56
CA ALA A 80 18.51 5.42 -17.52
C ALA A 80 17.98 3.97 -17.40
N ASN A 81 18.70 3.06 -18.02
CA ASN A 81 18.43 1.63 -17.94
C ASN A 81 19.72 0.91 -17.54
N LEU A 82 19.67 0.15 -16.46
CA LEU A 82 20.77 -0.62 -15.93
C LEU A 82 20.44 -2.11 -15.96
N PHE A 83 21.46 -2.91 -16.28
CA PHE A 83 21.42 -4.37 -16.22
C PHE A 83 20.21 -4.97 -16.97
N GLY A 84 19.89 -4.44 -18.17
CA GLY A 84 18.82 -5.00 -19.00
C GLY A 84 17.42 -4.85 -18.43
N GLY A 85 17.14 -3.75 -17.70
CA GLY A 85 15.82 -3.47 -17.13
C GLY A 85 15.67 -3.85 -15.65
N MET A 86 16.71 -4.39 -15.01
CA MET A 86 16.66 -4.66 -13.57
C MET A 86 16.46 -3.38 -12.75
N LEU A 87 17.06 -2.26 -13.18
CA LEU A 87 16.81 -0.94 -12.62
C LEU A 87 16.58 0.06 -13.75
N VAL A 88 15.36 0.59 -13.82
CA VAL A 88 14.93 1.57 -14.83
C VAL A 88 14.57 2.88 -14.14
N ILE A 89 15.16 3.96 -14.63
CA ILE A 89 14.87 5.31 -14.18
C ILE A 89 14.11 6.02 -15.29
N THR A 90 12.86 6.36 -15.00
CA THR A 90 11.95 7.11 -15.84
C THR A 90 11.22 8.14 -14.99
N PRO A 91 10.53 9.13 -15.57
CA PRO A 91 9.65 10.01 -14.80
C PRO A 91 8.62 9.26 -13.97
N LEU A 92 8.08 8.15 -14.50
CA LEU A 92 7.12 7.30 -13.81
C LEU A 92 7.75 6.62 -12.58
N THR A 93 8.90 5.95 -12.77
CA THR A 93 9.56 5.23 -11.67
C THR A 93 10.03 6.18 -10.59
N SER A 94 10.57 7.35 -10.96
CA SER A 94 11.02 8.38 -10.01
C SER A 94 9.85 8.95 -9.20
N LEU A 95 8.74 9.29 -9.84
CA LEU A 95 7.54 9.79 -9.15
C LEU A 95 7.01 8.77 -8.14
N PHE A 96 6.88 7.50 -8.55
CA PHE A 96 6.32 6.49 -7.67
C PHE A 96 7.31 6.00 -6.60
N LYS A 97 8.62 6.06 -6.83
CA LYS A 97 9.63 5.91 -5.76
C LYS A 97 9.45 6.99 -4.69
N ILE A 98 9.29 8.26 -5.08
CA ILE A 98 9.03 9.36 -4.13
C ILE A 98 7.74 9.11 -3.33
N ILE A 99 6.65 8.71 -3.98
CA ILE A 99 5.37 8.41 -3.30
C ILE A 99 5.56 7.27 -2.30
N CYS A 100 6.22 6.16 -2.68
CA CYS A 100 6.47 5.03 -1.79
C CYS A 100 7.34 5.43 -0.58
N VAL A 101 8.41 6.20 -0.81
CA VAL A 101 9.30 6.69 0.27
C VAL A 101 8.55 7.68 1.18
N ALA A 102 7.70 8.55 0.63
CA ALA A 102 6.87 9.47 1.42
C ALA A 102 5.84 8.71 2.29
N LEU A 103 5.21 7.65 1.78
CA LEU A 103 4.30 6.80 2.55
C LEU A 103 5.05 6.07 3.68
N ALA A 104 6.27 5.60 3.42
CA ALA A 104 7.16 5.04 4.45
C ALA A 104 7.52 6.08 5.52
N PHE A 105 7.82 7.32 5.13
CA PHE A 105 8.08 8.42 6.05
C PHE A 105 6.89 8.66 7.00
N PHE A 106 5.67 8.78 6.48
CA PHE A 106 4.48 8.93 7.33
C PHE A 106 4.24 7.71 8.22
N THR A 107 4.53 6.50 7.73
CA THR A 107 4.45 5.28 8.54
C THR A 107 5.45 5.29 9.70
N VAL A 108 6.69 5.74 9.47
CA VAL A 108 7.71 5.93 10.53
C VAL A 108 7.24 6.95 11.56
N CYS A 109 6.61 8.06 11.13
CA CYS A 109 6.04 9.04 12.05
C CYS A 109 4.93 8.44 12.92
N LEU A 110 4.06 7.58 12.36
CA LEU A 110 3.02 6.86 13.13
C LEU A 110 3.63 5.84 14.09
N ALA A 111 4.69 5.14 13.68
CA ALA A 111 5.33 4.09 14.48
C ALA A 111 5.99 4.63 15.77
N ARG A 112 6.40 5.90 15.78
CA ARG A 112 7.08 6.53 16.93
C ARG A 112 6.23 6.51 18.22
N SER A 113 4.92 6.65 18.10
CA SER A 113 4.00 6.71 19.23
C SER A 113 3.33 5.36 19.54
N GLU A 114 3.62 4.31 18.77
CA GLU A 114 3.04 2.98 18.96
C GLU A 114 3.64 2.28 20.19
N LYS A 115 2.79 2.07 21.20
CA LYS A 115 3.21 1.51 22.50
C LYS A 115 3.48 0.00 22.46
N SER A 116 2.91 -0.72 21.49
CA SER A 116 3.08 -2.17 21.33
C SER A 116 4.49 -2.56 20.85
N LEU A 117 5.25 -1.60 20.31
CA LEU A 117 6.58 -1.85 19.77
C LEU A 117 7.64 -1.90 20.88
N ARG A 118 8.03 -3.12 21.29
CA ARG A 118 9.10 -3.32 22.29
C ARG A 118 10.50 -3.06 21.74
N HIS A 119 10.71 -3.30 20.45
CA HIS A 119 11.98 -3.19 19.73
C HIS A 119 11.87 -2.20 18.56
N PRO A 120 11.79 -0.89 18.82
CA PRO A 120 11.53 0.11 17.80
C PRO A 120 12.64 0.21 16.74
N GLY A 121 13.90 -0.03 17.09
CA GLY A 121 15.02 -0.03 16.13
C GLY A 121 14.88 -1.14 15.09
N GLU A 122 14.60 -2.37 15.52
CA GLU A 122 14.37 -3.51 14.62
C GLU A 122 13.14 -3.26 13.72
N TYR A 123 12.07 -2.76 14.32
CA TYR A 123 10.84 -2.46 13.60
C TYR A 123 11.05 -1.41 12.49
N LEU A 124 11.72 -0.31 12.80
CA LEU A 124 12.01 0.76 11.84
C LEU A 124 12.97 0.27 10.74
N ALA A 125 13.97 -0.56 11.09
CA ALA A 125 14.85 -1.17 10.09
C ALA A 125 14.08 -2.03 9.10
N ILE A 126 13.07 -2.81 9.56
CA ILE A 126 12.22 -3.64 8.68
C ILE A 126 11.34 -2.75 7.77
N ILE A 127 10.79 -1.63 8.27
CA ILE A 127 10.08 -0.66 7.42
C ILE A 127 11.00 -0.13 6.31
N LEU A 128 12.25 0.20 6.64
CA LEU A 128 13.22 0.69 5.65
C LEU A 128 13.58 -0.39 4.62
N LEU A 129 13.78 -1.65 5.05
CA LEU A 129 14.01 -2.77 4.12
C LEU A 129 12.78 -3.04 3.23
N ALA A 130 11.57 -2.97 3.79
CA ALA A 130 10.35 -3.03 3.01
C ALA A 130 10.28 -1.89 1.97
N THR A 131 10.74 -0.68 2.34
CA THR A 131 10.80 0.47 1.43
C THR A 131 11.79 0.23 0.29
N VAL A 132 12.94 -0.42 0.54
CA VAL A 132 13.85 -0.86 -0.54
C VAL A 132 13.12 -1.81 -1.50
N GLY A 133 12.37 -2.80 -0.97
CA GLY A 133 11.54 -3.68 -1.79
C GLY A 133 10.55 -2.94 -2.68
N LEU A 134 9.88 -1.89 -2.14
CA LEU A 134 8.99 -1.02 -2.92
C LEU A 134 9.73 -0.28 -4.05
N MET A 135 10.92 0.26 -3.76
CA MET A 135 11.71 1.01 -4.73
C MET A 135 12.23 0.10 -5.86
N LEU A 136 12.65 -1.11 -5.53
CA LEU A 136 13.04 -2.12 -6.52
C LEU A 136 11.87 -2.53 -7.40
N LEU A 137 10.70 -2.80 -6.81
CA LEU A 137 9.47 -3.11 -7.53
C LEU A 137 9.12 -2.04 -8.55
N VAL A 138 8.99 -0.79 -8.09
CA VAL A 138 8.62 0.33 -8.96
C VAL A 138 9.69 0.58 -10.02
N GLY A 139 10.96 0.40 -9.67
CA GLY A 139 12.12 0.69 -10.51
C GLY A 139 12.50 -0.41 -11.50
N SER A 140 11.78 -1.56 -11.57
CA SER A 140 12.16 -2.67 -12.45
C SER A 140 11.20 -2.87 -13.62
N GLU A 141 11.74 -3.41 -14.72
CA GLU A 141 11.04 -3.89 -15.93
C GLU A 141 11.54 -5.29 -16.32
N GLU A 142 12.07 -6.03 -15.35
CA GLU A 142 12.60 -7.37 -15.49
C GLU A 142 11.94 -8.29 -14.45
N LEU A 143 11.36 -9.44 -14.89
CA LEU A 143 10.50 -10.28 -14.06
C LEU A 143 11.20 -10.87 -12.84
N LEU A 144 12.48 -11.24 -12.96
CA LEU A 144 13.23 -11.80 -11.82
C LEU A 144 13.49 -10.73 -10.75
N MET A 145 13.87 -9.52 -11.18
CA MET A 145 14.08 -8.42 -10.25
C MET A 145 12.77 -7.95 -9.61
N ILE A 146 11.66 -7.97 -10.35
CA ILE A 146 10.31 -7.75 -9.82
C ILE A 146 10.00 -8.79 -8.75
N PHE A 147 10.29 -10.08 -9.00
CA PHE A 147 10.09 -11.14 -8.02
C PHE A 147 10.93 -10.94 -6.76
N ILE A 148 12.22 -10.60 -6.89
CA ILE A 148 13.10 -10.30 -5.74
C ILE A 148 12.55 -9.13 -4.92
N GLY A 149 12.08 -8.05 -5.58
CA GLY A 149 11.46 -6.92 -4.92
C GLY A 149 10.15 -7.29 -4.19
N LEU A 150 9.33 -8.18 -4.80
CA LEU A 150 8.10 -8.73 -4.17
C LEU A 150 8.43 -9.53 -2.91
N GLU A 151 9.48 -10.37 -2.95
CA GLU A 151 9.87 -11.19 -1.81
C GLU A 151 10.48 -10.36 -0.69
N LEU A 152 11.38 -9.41 -1.00
CA LEU A 152 11.94 -8.51 0.00
C LEU A 152 10.84 -7.72 0.71
N LEU A 153 9.90 -7.17 -0.05
CA LEU A 153 8.71 -6.51 0.50
C LEU A 153 7.86 -7.50 1.31
N GLY A 154 7.56 -8.68 0.76
CA GLY A 154 6.70 -9.70 1.37
C GLY A 154 7.21 -10.15 2.73
N LEU A 155 8.46 -10.63 2.79
CA LEU A 155 9.08 -11.08 4.03
C LEU A 155 9.10 -9.98 5.09
N SER A 156 9.45 -8.75 4.70
CA SER A 156 9.40 -7.62 5.62
C SER A 156 7.99 -7.38 6.19
N LEU A 157 6.96 -7.44 5.35
CA LEU A 157 5.56 -7.25 5.77
C LEU A 157 5.05 -8.39 6.66
N TYR A 158 5.46 -9.64 6.43
CA TYR A 158 5.07 -10.78 7.28
C TYR A 158 5.62 -10.60 8.69
N VAL A 159 6.89 -10.21 8.81
CA VAL A 159 7.52 -9.90 10.10
C VAL A 159 6.87 -8.69 10.78
N MET A 160 6.56 -7.64 10.01
CA MET A 160 5.86 -6.45 10.52
C MET A 160 4.46 -6.77 11.03
N ALA A 161 3.74 -7.71 10.40
CA ALA A 161 2.40 -8.12 10.83
C ALA A 161 2.44 -8.89 12.16
N ALA A 162 3.46 -9.73 12.35
CA ALA A 162 3.67 -10.54 13.57
C ALA A 162 4.53 -9.84 14.64
N PHE A 163 4.78 -8.54 14.53
CA PHE A 163 5.82 -7.88 15.36
C PHE A 163 5.46 -7.77 16.83
N ASP A 164 4.18 -7.66 17.19
CA ASP A 164 3.77 -7.71 18.59
C ASP A 164 3.66 -9.16 19.08
N LYS A 165 4.76 -9.66 19.62
CA LYS A 165 4.88 -11.04 20.13
C LYS A 165 3.98 -11.36 21.32
N THR A 166 3.35 -10.35 21.93
CA THR A 166 2.49 -10.51 23.11
C THR A 166 1.00 -10.53 22.75
N ASP A 167 0.65 -10.14 21.54
CA ASP A 167 -0.72 -10.21 21.02
C ASP A 167 -0.88 -11.45 20.12
N LEU A 168 -1.73 -12.40 20.55
CA LEU A 168 -2.05 -13.59 19.76
C LEU A 168 -2.64 -13.26 18.39
N ARG A 169 -3.36 -12.14 18.28
CA ARG A 169 -3.91 -11.67 16.99
C ARG A 169 -2.80 -11.24 16.03
N SER A 170 -1.72 -10.64 16.54
CA SER A 170 -0.55 -10.29 15.74
C SER A 170 0.19 -11.54 15.23
N ALA A 171 0.35 -12.55 16.10
CA ALA A 171 0.94 -13.82 15.70
C ALA A 171 0.10 -14.55 14.63
N GLU A 172 -1.22 -14.62 14.82
CA GLU A 172 -2.17 -15.20 13.86
C GLU A 172 -2.14 -14.44 12.52
N ALA A 173 -2.19 -13.10 12.56
CA ALA A 173 -2.10 -12.24 11.40
C ALA A 173 -0.83 -12.50 10.58
N GLY A 174 0.33 -12.55 11.25
CA GLY A 174 1.60 -12.84 10.60
C GLY A 174 1.65 -14.23 10.01
N LEU A 175 1.18 -15.25 10.74
CA LEU A 175 1.14 -16.63 10.24
C LEU A 175 0.25 -16.79 9.01
N LYS A 176 -0.98 -16.27 9.05
CA LYS A 176 -1.89 -16.30 7.90
C LYS A 176 -1.30 -15.56 6.71
N TYR A 177 -0.77 -14.36 6.95
CA TYR A 177 -0.17 -13.56 5.89
C TYR A 177 1.03 -14.27 5.24
N PHE A 178 1.88 -14.91 6.04
CA PHE A 178 3.01 -15.70 5.56
C PHE A 178 2.57 -16.94 4.75
N LEU A 179 1.62 -17.74 5.27
CA LEU A 179 1.18 -18.97 4.60
C LEU A 179 0.53 -18.68 3.24
N PHE A 180 -0.41 -17.74 3.21
CA PHE A 180 -1.02 -17.33 1.95
C PHE A 180 -0.03 -16.65 1.01
N GLY A 181 0.90 -15.86 1.57
CA GLY A 181 1.91 -15.15 0.81
C GLY A 181 2.92 -16.07 0.16
N SER A 182 3.49 -17.04 0.90
CA SER A 182 4.46 -17.99 0.36
C SER A 182 3.84 -18.89 -0.71
N THR A 183 2.58 -19.31 -0.54
CA THR A 183 1.84 -20.01 -1.59
C THR A 183 1.68 -19.16 -2.85
N SER A 184 1.31 -17.89 -2.68
CA SER A 184 1.19 -16.93 -3.78
C SER A 184 2.52 -16.70 -4.50
N SER A 185 3.62 -16.60 -3.75
CA SER A 185 4.97 -16.46 -4.30
C SER A 185 5.37 -17.67 -5.14
N ALA A 186 5.02 -18.88 -4.70
CA ALA A 186 5.26 -20.10 -5.47
C ALA A 186 4.51 -20.08 -6.82
N PHE A 187 3.22 -19.67 -6.82
CA PHE A 187 2.46 -19.47 -8.05
C PHE A 187 3.09 -18.41 -8.96
N THR A 188 3.52 -17.29 -8.40
CA THR A 188 4.15 -16.20 -9.17
C THR A 188 5.44 -16.68 -9.83
N LEU A 189 6.33 -17.32 -9.07
CA LEU A 189 7.61 -17.80 -9.58
C LEU A 189 7.43 -18.88 -10.64
N PHE A 190 6.50 -19.80 -10.41
CA PHE A 190 6.19 -20.84 -11.39
C PHE A 190 5.60 -20.23 -12.67
N GLY A 191 4.69 -19.25 -12.54
CA GLY A 191 4.16 -18.49 -13.68
C GLY A 191 5.26 -17.77 -14.48
N ILE A 192 6.18 -17.08 -13.81
CA ILE A 192 7.34 -16.44 -14.43
C ILE A 192 8.23 -17.47 -15.14
N SER A 193 8.45 -18.63 -14.53
CA SER A 193 9.22 -19.73 -15.15
C SER A 193 8.61 -20.22 -16.46
N LEU A 194 7.28 -20.39 -16.51
CA LEU A 194 6.57 -20.76 -17.72
C LEU A 194 6.66 -19.69 -18.81
N ILE A 195 6.52 -18.40 -18.42
CA ILE A 195 6.68 -17.27 -19.35
C ILE A 195 8.10 -17.24 -19.91
N TYR A 196 9.12 -17.43 -19.05
CA TYR A 196 10.50 -17.52 -19.48
C TYR A 196 10.72 -18.69 -20.43
N GLY A 197 10.17 -19.87 -20.11
CA GLY A 197 10.26 -21.06 -21.00
C GLY A 197 9.68 -20.82 -22.39
N MET A 198 8.66 -19.97 -22.50
CA MET A 198 8.01 -19.66 -23.79
C MET A 198 8.63 -18.48 -24.53
N SER A 199 9.16 -17.49 -23.82
CA SER A 199 9.71 -16.26 -24.40
C SER A 199 11.24 -16.27 -24.50
N GLY A 200 11.93 -17.05 -23.68
CA GLY A 200 13.39 -17.04 -23.55
C GLY A 200 13.95 -15.78 -22.92
N SER A 201 13.11 -14.95 -22.28
CA SER A 201 13.52 -13.66 -21.67
C SER A 201 12.74 -13.37 -20.40
N THR A 202 13.34 -12.58 -19.50
CA THR A 202 12.71 -12.03 -18.30
C THR A 202 12.41 -10.53 -18.41
N GLY A 203 12.94 -9.85 -19.43
CA GLY A 203 12.70 -8.43 -19.71
C GLY A 203 11.33 -8.21 -20.34
N LEU A 204 10.50 -7.29 -19.77
CA LEU A 204 9.12 -7.08 -20.18
C LEU A 204 8.97 -6.72 -21.67
N VAL A 205 9.83 -5.84 -22.19
CA VAL A 205 9.79 -5.41 -23.59
C VAL A 205 10.07 -6.60 -24.53
N THR A 206 11.14 -7.35 -24.24
CA THR A 206 11.53 -8.52 -25.03
C THR A 206 10.47 -9.63 -24.98
N ILE A 207 9.83 -9.83 -23.81
CA ILE A 207 8.69 -10.75 -23.67
C ILE A 207 7.56 -10.32 -24.61
N SER A 208 7.18 -9.05 -24.60
CA SER A 208 6.11 -8.51 -25.46
C SER A 208 6.39 -8.75 -26.94
N GLU A 209 7.62 -8.46 -27.40
CA GLU A 209 8.03 -8.69 -28.79
C GLU A 209 7.93 -10.17 -29.19
N LYS A 210 8.34 -11.08 -28.30
CA LYS A 210 8.25 -12.52 -28.55
C LYS A 210 6.80 -13.01 -28.57
N LEU A 211 5.99 -12.54 -27.60
CA LEU A 211 4.58 -12.94 -27.50
C LEU A 211 3.73 -12.41 -28.66
N ALA A 212 4.14 -11.37 -29.35
CA ALA A 212 3.47 -10.88 -30.56
C ALA A 212 3.60 -11.86 -31.75
N THR A 213 4.62 -12.72 -31.73
CA THR A 213 4.93 -13.66 -32.84
C THR A 213 4.56 -15.11 -32.56
N VAL A 214 4.25 -15.46 -31.31
CA VAL A 214 3.95 -16.83 -30.87
C VAL A 214 2.45 -16.97 -30.63
N PRO A 215 1.79 -18.03 -31.17
CA PRO A 215 0.39 -18.28 -30.85
C PRO A 215 0.21 -18.58 -29.35
N VAL A 216 -0.95 -18.15 -28.81
CA VAL A 216 -1.27 -18.39 -27.40
C VAL A 216 -1.43 -19.89 -27.14
N GLN A 217 -0.41 -20.49 -26.53
CA GLN A 217 -0.44 -21.89 -26.12
C GLN A 217 -0.99 -22.02 -24.70
N PRO A 218 -1.60 -23.17 -24.32
CA PRO A 218 -2.12 -23.38 -22.95
C PRO A 218 -1.07 -23.16 -21.86
N LEU A 219 0.18 -23.51 -22.11
CA LEU A 219 1.29 -23.33 -21.18
C LEU A 219 1.57 -21.84 -20.89
N LEU A 220 1.56 -21.01 -21.94
CA LEU A 220 1.70 -19.55 -21.81
C LEU A 220 0.53 -18.94 -21.05
N ALA A 221 -0.71 -19.34 -21.41
CA ALA A 221 -1.91 -18.87 -20.70
C ALA A 221 -1.85 -19.23 -19.20
N THR A 222 -1.40 -20.45 -18.87
CA THR A 222 -1.20 -20.87 -17.48
C THR A 222 -0.15 -20.00 -16.79
N GLY A 223 0.98 -19.71 -17.44
CA GLY A 223 2.03 -18.83 -16.89
C GLY A 223 1.52 -17.44 -16.58
N VAL A 224 0.76 -16.84 -17.50
CA VAL A 224 0.14 -15.53 -17.31
C VAL A 224 -0.85 -15.55 -16.13
N VAL A 225 -1.77 -16.50 -16.07
CA VAL A 225 -2.76 -16.62 -15.00
C VAL A 225 -2.09 -16.81 -13.64
N MET A 226 -1.08 -17.70 -13.55
CA MET A 226 -0.35 -17.92 -12.30
C MET A 226 0.38 -16.65 -11.82
N THR A 227 0.99 -15.90 -12.72
CA THR A 227 1.60 -14.62 -12.40
C THR A 227 0.56 -13.62 -11.90
N LEU A 228 -0.61 -13.53 -12.56
CA LEU A 228 -1.71 -12.67 -12.14
C LEU A 228 -2.29 -13.04 -10.77
N ILE A 229 -2.38 -14.34 -10.43
CA ILE A 229 -2.80 -14.82 -9.10
C ILE A 229 -1.89 -14.26 -8.01
N GLY A 230 -0.57 -14.26 -8.23
CA GLY A 230 0.38 -13.68 -7.29
C GLY A 230 0.15 -12.19 -7.03
N PHE A 231 -0.09 -11.43 -8.08
CA PHE A 231 -0.44 -10.01 -7.93
C PHE A 231 -1.83 -9.79 -7.35
N ALA A 232 -2.82 -10.62 -7.68
CA ALA A 232 -4.15 -10.58 -7.08
C ALA A 232 -4.10 -10.77 -5.55
N PHE A 233 -3.27 -11.70 -5.07
CA PHE A 233 -2.98 -11.83 -3.64
C PHE A 233 -2.37 -10.54 -3.09
N LYS A 234 -1.35 -9.98 -3.74
CA LYS A 234 -0.60 -8.81 -3.23
C LYS A 234 -1.47 -7.55 -3.11
N ILE A 235 -2.40 -7.34 -4.04
CA ILE A 235 -3.36 -6.23 -3.98
C ILE A 235 -4.60 -6.56 -3.13
N ALA A 236 -4.70 -7.77 -2.59
CA ALA A 236 -5.85 -8.30 -1.87
C ALA A 236 -7.14 -8.31 -2.71
N ALA A 237 -7.05 -8.71 -3.99
CA ALA A 237 -8.23 -8.90 -4.84
C ALA A 237 -8.94 -10.22 -4.51
N ALA A 238 -10.28 -10.23 -4.54
CA ALA A 238 -11.06 -11.47 -4.34
C ALA A 238 -10.88 -12.41 -5.54
N PRO A 239 -10.72 -13.75 -5.28
CA PRO A 239 -10.86 -14.46 -3.99
C PRO A 239 -9.59 -14.52 -3.13
N PHE A 240 -8.48 -13.95 -3.55
CA PHE A 240 -7.16 -14.03 -2.89
C PHE A 240 -6.97 -13.03 -1.73
N HIS A 241 -8.05 -12.51 -1.15
CA HIS A 241 -8.06 -11.42 -0.16
C HIS A 241 -8.12 -11.89 1.31
N LEU A 242 -8.31 -13.19 1.59
CA LEU A 242 -8.67 -13.72 2.91
C LEU A 242 -7.65 -13.39 4.02
N TRP A 243 -6.41 -13.12 3.65
CA TRP A 243 -5.36 -12.70 4.58
C TRP A 243 -5.53 -11.25 5.09
N ALA A 244 -6.11 -10.37 4.26
CA ALA A 244 -6.07 -8.93 4.50
C ALA A 244 -6.86 -8.47 5.73
N PRO A 245 -8.09 -8.95 6.00
CA PRO A 245 -8.84 -8.56 7.20
C PRO A 245 -8.12 -8.89 8.50
N ASP A 246 -7.51 -10.07 8.57
CA ASP A 246 -6.79 -10.54 9.76
C ASP A 246 -5.44 -9.81 9.91
N ALA A 247 -4.72 -9.58 8.80
CA ALA A 247 -3.49 -8.82 8.81
C ALA A 247 -3.73 -7.35 9.21
N TYR A 248 -4.80 -6.70 8.72
CA TYR A 248 -5.08 -5.31 9.08
C TYR A 248 -5.53 -5.17 10.54
N GLN A 249 -6.29 -6.14 11.07
CA GLN A 249 -6.77 -6.11 12.45
C GLN A 249 -5.69 -6.53 13.45
N GLY A 250 -4.91 -7.58 13.15
CA GLY A 250 -3.95 -8.17 14.10
C GLY A 250 -2.60 -7.47 14.12
N ALA A 251 -2.13 -6.91 12.98
CA ALA A 251 -0.84 -6.23 12.94
C ALA A 251 -0.80 -4.97 13.81
N PRO A 252 0.39 -4.53 14.28
CA PRO A 252 0.57 -3.17 14.77
C PRO A 252 0.01 -2.14 13.78
N ILE A 253 -0.59 -1.05 14.28
CA ILE A 253 -1.32 -0.11 13.40
C ILE A 253 -0.43 0.49 12.29
N PRO A 254 0.83 0.89 12.55
CA PRO A 254 1.70 1.38 11.48
C PRO A 254 2.01 0.31 10.42
N SER A 255 2.11 -0.98 10.83
CA SER A 255 2.24 -2.10 9.89
C SER A 255 1.01 -2.22 8.98
N ALA A 256 -0.19 -2.19 9.57
CA ALA A 256 -1.44 -2.24 8.83
C ALA A 256 -1.55 -1.06 7.84
N ALA A 257 -1.19 0.15 8.26
CA ALA A 257 -1.14 1.34 7.41
C ALA A 257 -0.20 1.15 6.21
N PHE A 258 1.01 0.63 6.44
CA PHE A 258 2.00 0.40 5.38
C PHE A 258 1.57 -0.70 4.40
N ILE A 259 1.03 -1.82 4.93
CA ILE A 259 0.46 -2.92 4.13
C ILE A 259 -0.71 -2.41 3.28
N ALA A 260 -1.58 -1.57 3.84
CA ALA A 260 -2.75 -1.04 3.15
C ALA A 260 -2.43 0.01 2.09
N SER A 261 -1.28 0.66 2.16
CA SER A 261 -0.93 1.83 1.36
C SER A 261 0.25 1.59 0.41
N ALA A 262 1.47 1.74 0.89
CA ALA A 262 2.69 1.72 0.08
C ALA A 262 2.86 0.42 -0.72
N SER A 263 2.54 -0.73 -0.09
CA SER A 263 2.62 -2.02 -0.75
C SER A 263 1.65 -2.13 -1.93
N LYS A 264 0.43 -1.57 -1.82
CA LYS A 264 -0.54 -1.54 -2.92
C LYS A 264 -0.11 -0.60 -4.05
N VAL A 265 0.45 0.57 -3.73
CA VAL A 265 0.97 1.50 -4.74
C VAL A 265 1.99 0.80 -5.62
N ALA A 266 3.04 0.22 -5.05
CA ALA A 266 4.06 -0.47 -5.80
C ALA A 266 3.50 -1.67 -6.60
N SER A 267 2.58 -2.43 -6.00
CA SER A 267 1.96 -3.59 -6.66
C SER A 267 1.14 -3.20 -7.89
N PHE A 268 0.36 -2.11 -7.84
CA PHE A 268 -0.39 -1.64 -9.01
C PHE A 268 0.49 -1.02 -10.09
N VAL A 269 1.57 -0.32 -9.71
CA VAL A 269 2.55 0.18 -10.68
C VAL A 269 3.15 -0.98 -11.47
N VAL A 270 3.60 -2.02 -10.77
CA VAL A 270 4.24 -3.19 -11.39
C VAL A 270 3.24 -4.03 -12.17
N LEU A 271 2.05 -4.30 -11.60
CA LEU A 271 1.00 -5.02 -12.30
C LEU A 271 0.65 -4.33 -13.63
N GLY A 272 0.51 -3.00 -13.62
CA GLY A 272 0.27 -2.24 -14.85
C GLY A 272 1.40 -2.37 -15.86
N LYS A 273 2.66 -2.29 -15.45
CA LYS A 273 3.81 -2.54 -16.33
C LYS A 273 3.80 -3.95 -16.92
N ILE A 274 3.55 -4.97 -16.09
CA ILE A 274 3.53 -6.37 -16.55
C ILE A 274 2.42 -6.57 -17.59
N VAL A 275 1.19 -6.13 -17.31
CA VAL A 275 0.06 -6.41 -18.22
C VAL A 275 0.08 -5.53 -19.47
N LEU A 276 0.47 -4.25 -19.37
CA LEU A 276 0.43 -3.33 -20.50
C LEU A 276 1.71 -3.36 -21.34
N VAL A 277 2.88 -3.54 -20.73
CA VAL A 277 4.15 -3.62 -21.45
C VAL A 277 4.49 -5.07 -21.76
N GLY A 278 4.58 -5.95 -20.73
CA GLY A 278 5.04 -7.31 -20.90
C GLY A 278 4.04 -8.22 -21.63
N PHE A 279 2.74 -8.13 -21.26
CA PHE A 279 1.67 -8.96 -21.81
C PHE A 279 0.73 -8.20 -22.75
N GLY A 280 1.17 -7.05 -23.29
CA GLY A 280 0.38 -6.24 -24.21
C GLY A 280 -0.29 -7.03 -25.34
N PRO A 281 0.43 -7.92 -26.06
CA PRO A 281 -0.15 -8.76 -27.13
C PRO A 281 -1.24 -9.73 -26.65
N LEU A 282 -1.28 -10.06 -25.36
CA LEU A 282 -2.24 -11.00 -24.76
C LEU A 282 -3.42 -10.30 -24.09
N HIS A 283 -3.75 -9.08 -24.47
CA HIS A 283 -4.80 -8.26 -23.84
C HIS A 283 -6.15 -8.97 -23.80
N GLY A 284 -6.60 -9.53 -24.91
CA GLY A 284 -7.96 -10.06 -25.05
C GLY A 284 -9.01 -8.96 -25.02
N SER A 285 -10.24 -9.30 -24.65
CA SER A 285 -11.35 -8.34 -24.51
C SER A 285 -12.29 -8.77 -23.39
N SER A 286 -12.69 -7.84 -22.54
CA SER A 286 -13.70 -8.03 -21.48
C SER A 286 -15.06 -7.40 -21.83
N GLY A 287 -15.25 -6.97 -23.08
CA GLY A 287 -16.52 -6.41 -23.53
C GLY A 287 -17.65 -7.44 -23.52
N TRP A 288 -18.85 -7.04 -23.02
CA TRP A 288 -19.99 -7.94 -22.80
C TRP A 288 -20.36 -8.80 -24.04
N HIS A 289 -20.27 -8.23 -25.24
CA HIS A 289 -20.60 -8.93 -26.50
C HIS A 289 -19.36 -9.35 -27.31
N SER A 290 -18.16 -9.11 -26.80
CA SER A 290 -16.90 -9.32 -27.50
C SER A 290 -15.81 -9.90 -26.58
N MET A 291 -16.18 -10.85 -25.70
CA MET A 291 -15.22 -11.51 -24.84
C MET A 291 -14.21 -12.31 -25.66
N VAL A 292 -12.93 -11.98 -25.51
CA VAL A 292 -11.80 -12.69 -26.12
C VAL A 292 -10.82 -13.06 -25.02
N ALA A 293 -10.33 -14.30 -25.06
CA ALA A 293 -9.37 -14.80 -24.08
C ALA A 293 -8.11 -13.92 -24.00
N GLY A 294 -7.67 -13.61 -22.77
CA GLY A 294 -6.51 -12.78 -22.49
C GLY A 294 -6.46 -12.41 -21.02
N TRP A 295 -5.54 -11.55 -20.64
CA TRP A 295 -5.43 -11.10 -19.24
C TRP A 295 -6.55 -10.13 -18.83
N SER A 296 -7.12 -9.35 -19.75
CA SER A 296 -8.18 -8.38 -19.46
C SER A 296 -9.44 -9.02 -18.89
N PRO A 297 -10.02 -10.13 -19.46
CA PRO A 297 -11.14 -10.84 -18.84
C PRO A 297 -10.84 -11.38 -17.43
N VAL A 298 -9.62 -11.86 -17.20
CA VAL A 298 -9.22 -12.34 -15.87
C VAL A 298 -9.26 -11.21 -14.85
N LEU A 299 -8.66 -10.06 -15.18
CA LEU A 299 -8.69 -8.88 -14.30
C LEU A 299 -10.09 -8.32 -14.13
N ALA A 300 -10.96 -8.38 -15.17
CA ALA A 300 -12.34 -7.92 -15.08
C ALA A 300 -13.16 -8.77 -14.09
N VAL A 301 -13.00 -10.09 -14.11
CA VAL A 301 -13.64 -10.99 -13.15
C VAL A 301 -13.13 -10.71 -11.73
N LEU A 302 -11.81 -10.60 -11.54
CA LEU A 302 -11.22 -10.27 -10.23
C LEU A 302 -11.71 -8.90 -9.73
N ALA A 303 -11.85 -7.91 -10.62
CA ALA A 303 -12.40 -6.60 -10.29
C ALA A 303 -13.85 -6.69 -9.82
N ALA A 304 -14.71 -7.37 -10.58
CA ALA A 304 -16.12 -7.54 -10.23
C ALA A 304 -16.30 -8.27 -8.89
N LEU A 305 -15.61 -9.39 -8.71
CA LEU A 305 -15.63 -10.16 -7.46
C LEU A 305 -15.16 -9.32 -6.27
N SER A 306 -14.07 -8.56 -6.45
CA SER A 306 -13.51 -7.71 -5.39
C SER A 306 -14.47 -6.58 -5.00
N ILE A 307 -15.11 -5.94 -5.97
CA ILE A 307 -16.11 -4.90 -5.72
C ILE A 307 -17.29 -5.47 -4.94
N VAL A 308 -17.85 -6.59 -5.40
CA VAL A 308 -19.05 -7.20 -4.79
C VAL A 308 -18.73 -7.72 -3.39
N ILE A 309 -17.76 -8.62 -3.26
CA ILE A 309 -17.42 -9.27 -1.98
C ILE A 309 -16.92 -8.22 -0.98
N GLY A 310 -16.01 -7.33 -1.40
CA GLY A 310 -15.43 -6.31 -0.53
C GLY A 310 -16.50 -5.41 0.08
N ASN A 311 -17.42 -4.89 -0.73
CA ASN A 311 -18.48 -4.00 -0.23
C ASN A 311 -19.52 -4.73 0.64
N LEU A 312 -19.97 -5.91 0.22
CA LEU A 312 -20.99 -6.65 0.98
C LEU A 312 -20.48 -7.09 2.35
N VAL A 313 -19.23 -7.56 2.44
CA VAL A 313 -18.66 -8.00 3.72
C VAL A 313 -18.29 -6.81 4.60
N ALA A 314 -17.91 -5.66 4.02
CA ALA A 314 -17.65 -4.42 4.76
C ALA A 314 -18.88 -3.94 5.55
N LEU A 315 -20.11 -4.14 5.02
CA LEU A 315 -21.36 -3.77 5.68
C LEU A 315 -21.56 -4.45 7.05
N ALA A 316 -21.04 -5.66 7.22
CA ALA A 316 -21.22 -6.47 8.43
C ALA A 316 -20.11 -6.24 9.48
N GLN A 317 -19.13 -5.36 9.21
CA GLN A 317 -18.01 -5.17 10.13
C GLN A 317 -18.33 -4.16 11.23
N THR A 318 -18.00 -4.52 12.46
CA THR A 318 -18.07 -3.65 13.64
C THR A 318 -16.71 -3.09 14.06
N ASN A 319 -15.63 -3.70 13.61
CA ASN A 319 -14.27 -3.25 13.85
C ASN A 319 -13.78 -2.37 12.68
N VAL A 320 -13.31 -1.15 12.99
CA VAL A 320 -12.94 -0.16 11.96
C VAL A 320 -11.77 -0.65 11.10
N ARG A 321 -10.78 -1.37 11.66
CA ARG A 321 -9.66 -1.90 10.87
C ARG A 321 -10.10 -3.00 9.90
N ARG A 322 -11.01 -3.89 10.31
CA ARG A 322 -11.61 -4.90 9.42
C ARG A 322 -12.49 -4.26 8.35
N LEU A 323 -13.25 -3.24 8.72
CA LEU A 323 -14.04 -2.46 7.77
C LEU A 323 -13.12 -1.85 6.68
N LEU A 324 -12.02 -1.20 7.09
CA LEU A 324 -11.02 -0.66 6.16
C LEU A 324 -10.36 -1.76 5.32
N ALA A 325 -10.18 -2.98 5.84
CA ALA A 325 -9.61 -4.09 5.08
C ALA A 325 -10.56 -4.58 3.97
N TYR A 326 -11.86 -4.77 4.26
CA TYR A 326 -12.83 -5.15 3.22
C TYR A 326 -13.11 -4.00 2.24
N SER A 327 -13.11 -2.76 2.73
CA SER A 327 -13.05 -1.58 1.87
C SER A 327 -11.85 -1.65 0.92
N ALA A 328 -10.67 -2.03 1.42
CA ALA A 328 -9.45 -2.17 0.63
C ALA A 328 -9.53 -3.26 -0.45
N VAL A 329 -10.33 -4.31 -0.23
CA VAL A 329 -10.68 -5.32 -1.26
C VAL A 329 -11.54 -4.69 -2.36
N ALA A 330 -12.59 -3.96 -1.98
CA ALA A 330 -13.45 -3.27 -2.95
C ALA A 330 -12.65 -2.24 -3.78
N HIS A 331 -11.79 -1.45 -3.13
CA HIS A 331 -10.94 -0.46 -3.80
C HIS A 331 -9.91 -1.10 -4.74
N ALA A 332 -9.40 -2.30 -4.45
CA ALA A 332 -8.59 -3.06 -5.40
C ALA A 332 -9.39 -3.36 -6.68
N GLY A 333 -10.66 -3.73 -6.54
CA GLY A 333 -11.56 -3.95 -7.68
C GLY A 333 -11.78 -2.69 -8.53
N TYR A 334 -12.05 -1.53 -7.89
CA TYR A 334 -12.16 -0.26 -8.62
C TYR A 334 -10.86 0.10 -9.35
N THR A 335 -9.73 -0.11 -8.71
CA THR A 335 -8.41 0.18 -9.30
C THR A 335 -8.11 -0.72 -10.50
N LEU A 336 -8.48 -2.01 -10.42
CA LEU A 336 -8.33 -2.96 -11.53
C LEU A 336 -9.14 -2.54 -12.77
N LEU A 337 -10.29 -1.87 -12.61
CA LEU A 337 -11.09 -1.37 -13.72
C LEU A 337 -10.28 -0.47 -14.68
N GLY A 338 -9.38 0.35 -14.13
CA GLY A 338 -8.50 1.19 -14.95
C GLY A 338 -7.48 0.37 -15.76
N LEU A 339 -6.97 -0.74 -15.22
CA LEU A 339 -6.09 -1.65 -15.98
C LEU A 339 -6.87 -2.43 -17.05
N VAL A 340 -8.09 -2.90 -16.72
CA VAL A 340 -8.97 -3.60 -17.67
C VAL A 340 -9.28 -2.73 -18.89
N ALA A 341 -9.31 -1.41 -18.74
CA ALA A 341 -9.46 -0.48 -19.85
C ALA A 341 -8.33 -0.58 -20.90
N GLY A 342 -7.17 -1.15 -20.55
CA GLY A 342 -6.06 -1.44 -21.47
C GLY A 342 -5.48 -0.21 -22.17
N SER A 343 -5.71 0.98 -21.65
CA SER A 343 -5.32 2.26 -22.26
C SER A 343 -4.35 3.04 -21.36
N ARG A 344 -3.63 3.97 -21.96
CA ARG A 344 -2.77 4.92 -21.24
C ARG A 344 -3.56 5.72 -20.19
N ASP A 345 -4.76 6.18 -20.55
CA ASP A 345 -5.64 6.91 -19.62
C ASP A 345 -6.08 6.02 -18.47
N GLY A 346 -6.39 4.75 -18.75
CA GLY A 346 -6.76 3.76 -17.75
C GLY A 346 -5.60 3.48 -16.77
N PHE A 347 -4.39 3.35 -17.26
CA PHE A 347 -3.21 3.18 -16.40
C PHE A 347 -2.95 4.43 -15.56
N SER A 348 -3.01 5.62 -16.17
CA SER A 348 -2.85 6.88 -15.44
C SER A 348 -3.90 7.05 -14.34
N ALA A 349 -5.17 6.72 -14.62
CA ALA A 349 -6.26 6.73 -13.65
C ALA A 349 -6.03 5.73 -12.50
N THR A 350 -5.56 4.51 -12.82
CA THR A 350 -5.14 3.49 -11.84
C THR A 350 -4.08 4.03 -10.89
N LEU A 351 -3.04 4.64 -11.43
CA LEU A 351 -1.91 5.18 -10.67
C LEU A 351 -2.34 6.37 -9.79
N PHE A 352 -3.13 7.29 -10.33
CA PHE A 352 -3.68 8.42 -9.58
C PHE A 352 -4.54 7.92 -8.41
N TYR A 353 -5.49 7.02 -8.69
CA TYR A 353 -6.38 6.51 -7.67
C TYR A 353 -5.64 5.77 -6.56
N THR A 354 -4.67 4.94 -6.92
CA THR A 354 -3.88 4.18 -5.95
C THR A 354 -3.07 5.09 -5.03
N ALA A 355 -2.50 6.20 -5.56
CA ALA A 355 -1.78 7.19 -4.76
C ALA A 355 -2.71 7.90 -3.77
N ILE A 356 -3.88 8.39 -4.22
CA ILE A 356 -4.88 9.03 -3.37
C ILE A 356 -5.39 8.07 -2.30
N TYR A 357 -5.71 6.84 -2.68
CA TYR A 357 -6.13 5.79 -1.77
C TYR A 357 -5.07 5.53 -0.68
N ALA A 358 -3.80 5.42 -1.04
CA ALA A 358 -2.73 5.17 -0.10
C ALA A 358 -2.57 6.29 0.95
N ILE A 359 -2.60 7.56 0.52
CA ILE A 359 -2.56 8.72 1.41
C ILE A 359 -3.75 8.68 2.38
N THR A 360 -4.95 8.40 1.85
CA THR A 360 -6.19 8.31 2.65
C THR A 360 -6.09 7.22 3.71
N LEU A 361 -5.57 6.04 3.36
CA LEU A 361 -5.46 4.90 4.30
C LEU A 361 -4.44 5.15 5.40
N VAL A 362 -3.26 5.71 5.07
CA VAL A 362 -2.27 6.06 6.12
C VAL A 362 -2.88 7.05 7.11
N GLY A 363 -3.64 8.04 6.61
CA GLY A 363 -4.32 9.00 7.44
C GLY A 363 -5.42 8.37 8.32
N ALA A 364 -6.26 7.52 7.75
CA ALA A 364 -7.33 6.82 8.48
C ALA A 364 -6.75 5.91 9.58
N PHE A 365 -5.72 5.11 9.27
CA PHE A 365 -5.02 4.31 10.27
C PHE A 365 -4.31 5.18 11.32
N GLY A 366 -3.84 6.37 10.96
CA GLY A 366 -3.31 7.35 11.91
C GLY A 366 -4.35 7.79 12.93
N VAL A 367 -5.59 8.06 12.51
CA VAL A 367 -6.70 8.36 13.44
C VAL A 367 -7.00 7.14 14.32
N VAL A 368 -7.08 5.93 13.72
CA VAL A 368 -7.28 4.68 14.47
C VAL A 368 -6.21 4.49 15.55
N ALA A 369 -4.94 4.81 15.24
CA ALA A 369 -3.84 4.70 16.21
C ALA A 369 -4.04 5.59 17.43
N VAL A 370 -4.47 6.84 17.22
CA VAL A 370 -4.74 7.76 18.33
C VAL A 370 -5.95 7.30 19.15
N VAL A 371 -7.06 6.96 18.49
CA VAL A 371 -8.28 6.46 19.18
C VAL A 371 -7.96 5.22 20.00
N ARG A 372 -7.25 4.22 19.44
CA ARG A 372 -6.86 3.02 20.16
C ARG A 372 -5.95 3.31 21.34
N SER A 373 -5.07 4.30 21.24
CA SER A 373 -4.20 4.69 22.37
C SER A 373 -4.98 5.32 23.52
N GLU A 374 -6.13 5.94 23.23
CA GLU A 374 -7.03 6.59 24.21
C GLU A 374 -8.03 5.60 24.83
N THR A 375 -8.67 4.75 24.00
CA THR A 375 -9.79 3.88 24.42
C THR A 375 -9.38 2.42 24.66
N GLY A 376 -8.23 2.00 24.11
CA GLY A 376 -7.78 0.61 24.15
C GLY A 376 -8.41 -0.30 23.08
N GLY A 377 -9.39 0.19 22.30
CA GLY A 377 -10.12 -0.53 21.26
C GLY A 377 -10.09 0.15 19.89
N ASP A 378 -10.60 -0.55 18.90
CA ASP A 378 -10.74 -0.09 17.52
C ASP A 378 -12.07 -0.52 16.86
N ASP A 379 -13.07 -0.81 17.71
CA ASP A 379 -14.45 -1.04 17.29
C ASP A 379 -15.19 0.30 17.07
N LEU A 380 -16.26 0.29 16.30
CA LEU A 380 -17.08 1.49 16.03
C LEU A 380 -17.48 2.27 17.29
N LYS A 381 -17.80 1.55 18.39
CA LYS A 381 -18.13 2.15 19.69
C LYS A 381 -16.97 2.98 20.30
N ASP A 382 -15.72 2.63 19.99
CA ASP A 382 -14.55 3.34 20.52
C ASP A 382 -14.38 4.71 19.87
N PHE A 383 -14.98 4.90 18.69
CA PHE A 383 -15.03 6.17 17.96
C PHE A 383 -16.20 7.06 18.37
N SER A 384 -17.15 6.56 19.19
CA SER A 384 -18.33 7.32 19.60
C SER A 384 -17.96 8.60 20.32
N GLY A 385 -18.56 9.72 19.90
CA GLY A 385 -18.32 11.05 20.46
C GLY A 385 -16.91 11.61 20.23
N LEU A 386 -16.16 11.09 19.25
CA LEU A 386 -14.80 11.59 18.93
C LEU A 386 -14.83 13.10 18.58
N ALA A 387 -15.92 13.59 17.97
CA ALA A 387 -16.09 15.00 17.66
C ALA A 387 -16.00 15.90 18.90
N GLY A 388 -16.56 15.48 20.04
CA GLY A 388 -16.44 16.20 21.32
C GLY A 388 -15.07 16.04 21.99
N ARG A 389 -14.43 14.84 21.85
CA ARG A 389 -13.12 14.56 22.46
C ARG A 389 -11.95 15.18 21.69
N SER A 390 -11.97 15.13 20.39
CA SER A 390 -10.93 15.64 19.51
C SER A 390 -11.49 16.07 18.15
N PRO A 391 -11.98 17.32 18.03
CA PRO A 391 -12.59 17.82 16.77
C PRO A 391 -11.66 17.71 15.56
N LEU A 392 -10.34 17.90 15.76
CA LEU A 392 -9.35 17.77 14.70
C LEU A 392 -9.33 16.35 14.11
N LEU A 393 -9.25 15.33 14.95
CA LEU A 393 -9.21 13.94 14.50
C LEU A 393 -10.54 13.50 13.88
N ALA A 394 -11.67 13.96 14.45
CA ALA A 394 -13.00 13.73 13.89
C ALA A 394 -13.11 14.32 12.48
N GLY A 395 -12.66 15.57 12.29
CA GLY A 395 -12.63 16.22 10.97
C GLY A 395 -11.71 15.51 9.98
N CYS A 396 -10.51 15.11 10.40
CA CYS A 396 -9.60 14.35 9.55
C CYS A 396 -10.21 13.00 9.14
N MET A 397 -10.80 12.25 10.08
CA MET A 397 -11.46 10.97 9.75
C MET A 397 -12.65 11.17 8.80
N ALA A 398 -13.41 12.25 8.97
CA ALA A 398 -14.48 12.60 8.03
C ALA A 398 -13.94 12.83 6.61
N ILE A 399 -12.86 13.57 6.45
CA ILE A 399 -12.22 13.79 5.16
C ILE A 399 -11.79 12.45 4.53
N PHE A 400 -11.18 11.55 5.31
CA PHE A 400 -10.75 10.25 4.79
C PHE A 400 -11.94 9.35 4.40
N MET A 401 -12.97 9.25 5.24
CA MET A 401 -14.15 8.42 4.95
C MET A 401 -14.92 8.95 3.73
N LEU A 402 -15.13 10.25 3.64
CA LEU A 402 -15.83 10.88 2.51
C LEU A 402 -14.99 10.79 1.22
N SER A 403 -13.66 10.84 1.31
CA SER A 403 -12.77 10.61 0.18
C SER A 403 -12.87 9.17 -0.34
N LEU A 404 -12.87 8.16 0.55
CA LEU A 404 -13.07 6.76 0.18
C LEU A 404 -14.46 6.51 -0.42
N ALA A 405 -15.48 7.15 0.12
CA ALA A 405 -16.83 7.13 -0.44
C ALA A 405 -16.87 7.71 -1.88
N GLY A 406 -15.99 8.66 -2.17
CA GLY A 406 -15.94 9.35 -3.46
C GLY A 406 -16.89 10.54 -3.53
N ILE A 407 -16.95 11.35 -2.47
CA ILE A 407 -17.80 12.55 -2.40
C ILE A 407 -17.00 13.78 -2.85
N PRO A 408 -17.51 14.59 -3.79
CA PRO A 408 -16.92 15.88 -4.13
C PRO A 408 -16.87 16.82 -2.91
N PRO A 409 -15.87 17.71 -2.77
CA PRO A 409 -14.76 17.98 -3.69
C PRO A 409 -13.47 17.21 -3.36
N LEU A 410 -13.55 16.05 -2.72
CA LEU A 410 -12.38 15.31 -2.25
C LEU A 410 -11.68 14.51 -3.37
N ALA A 411 -10.39 14.27 -3.19
CA ALA A 411 -9.54 13.63 -4.20
C ALA A 411 -10.02 12.23 -4.63
N GLY A 412 -10.65 11.47 -3.73
CA GLY A 412 -11.21 10.14 -4.03
C GLY A 412 -12.33 10.15 -5.08
N PHE A 413 -13.11 11.24 -5.14
CA PHE A 413 -14.11 11.43 -6.19
C PHE A 413 -13.45 11.49 -7.59
N PHE A 414 -12.45 12.35 -7.75
CA PHE A 414 -11.74 12.48 -9.03
C PHE A 414 -11.06 11.18 -9.43
N GLY A 415 -10.49 10.45 -8.45
CA GLY A 415 -9.90 9.16 -8.72
C GLY A 415 -10.90 8.13 -9.28
N LYS A 416 -12.08 7.98 -8.67
CA LYS A 416 -13.16 7.13 -9.20
C LYS A 416 -13.66 7.63 -10.55
N PHE A 417 -13.84 8.94 -10.70
CA PHE A 417 -14.28 9.55 -11.95
C PHE A 417 -13.32 9.25 -13.11
N TYR A 418 -12.02 9.38 -12.91
CA TYR A 418 -11.02 9.08 -13.94
C TYR A 418 -11.03 7.59 -14.30
N LEU A 419 -11.14 6.66 -13.32
CA LEU A 419 -11.25 5.23 -13.58
C LEU A 419 -12.48 4.88 -14.42
N PHE A 420 -13.65 5.41 -14.06
CA PHE A 420 -14.90 5.14 -14.77
C PHE A 420 -14.90 5.77 -16.16
N SER A 421 -14.37 6.99 -16.28
CA SER A 421 -14.23 7.69 -17.57
C SER A 421 -13.29 6.94 -18.51
N ALA A 422 -12.17 6.44 -18.03
CA ALA A 422 -11.23 5.66 -18.82
C ALA A 422 -11.86 4.33 -19.29
N ALA A 423 -12.56 3.64 -18.41
CA ALA A 423 -13.26 2.40 -18.75
C ALA A 423 -14.43 2.63 -19.74
N LEU A 424 -15.12 3.76 -19.64
CA LEU A 424 -16.20 4.13 -20.57
C LEU A 424 -15.67 4.39 -21.98
N ARG A 425 -14.48 4.98 -22.10
CA ARG A 425 -13.83 5.27 -23.39
C ARG A 425 -13.15 4.03 -23.98
N ALA A 426 -12.79 3.07 -23.14
CA ALA A 426 -12.15 1.84 -23.56
C ALA A 426 -13.21 0.83 -24.02
N GLY A 427 -12.93 0.15 -25.09
CA GLY A 427 -13.83 -0.85 -25.66
C GLY A 427 -14.90 -0.24 -26.58
N GLY A 428 -14.85 -0.58 -27.85
CA GLY A 428 -15.86 -0.19 -28.79
C GLY A 428 -17.26 -0.56 -28.29
N ASN A 429 -18.28 0.22 -28.65
CA ASN A 429 -19.67 -0.03 -28.28
C ASN A 429 -19.97 -0.16 -26.78
N TYR A 430 -19.25 0.58 -25.94
CA TYR A 430 -19.46 0.57 -24.48
C TYR A 430 -19.34 -0.80 -23.82
N GLY A 431 -18.45 -1.66 -24.32
CA GLY A 431 -18.31 -3.05 -23.87
C GLY A 431 -18.06 -3.24 -22.37
N LEU A 432 -17.46 -2.26 -21.69
CA LEU A 432 -17.18 -2.31 -20.24
C LEU A 432 -18.29 -1.73 -19.34
N LEU A 433 -19.46 -1.32 -19.90
CA LEU A 433 -20.56 -0.77 -19.09
C LEU A 433 -21.02 -1.69 -17.98
N TRP A 434 -21.01 -3.00 -18.19
CA TRP A 434 -21.37 -3.96 -17.15
C TRP A 434 -20.48 -3.85 -15.91
N LEU A 435 -19.15 -3.71 -16.11
CA LEU A 435 -18.19 -3.59 -15.00
C LEU A 435 -18.28 -2.21 -14.34
N ILE A 436 -18.53 -1.15 -15.12
CA ILE A 436 -18.82 0.19 -14.59
C ILE A 436 -20.10 0.16 -13.76
N GLY A 437 -21.15 -0.53 -14.21
CA GLY A 437 -22.41 -0.69 -13.45
C GLY A 437 -22.16 -1.37 -12.10
N VAL A 438 -21.38 -2.45 -12.07
CA VAL A 438 -20.96 -3.13 -10.83
C VAL A 438 -20.16 -2.16 -9.94
N ALA A 439 -19.27 -1.36 -10.52
CA ALA A 439 -18.44 -0.41 -9.77
C ALA A 439 -19.28 0.75 -9.18
N LEU A 440 -20.22 1.29 -9.92
CA LEU A 440 -21.13 2.33 -9.42
C LEU A 440 -22.02 1.81 -8.30
N PHE A 441 -22.62 0.62 -8.47
CA PHE A 441 -23.41 -0.03 -7.44
C PHE A 441 -22.58 -0.27 -6.17
N GLY A 442 -21.38 -0.83 -6.30
CA GLY A 442 -20.46 -1.03 -5.18
C GLY A 442 -20.07 0.29 -4.50
N SER A 443 -19.84 1.36 -5.27
CA SER A 443 -19.57 2.68 -4.71
C SER A 443 -20.75 3.25 -3.91
N PHE A 444 -21.98 3.02 -4.38
CA PHE A 444 -23.20 3.39 -3.63
C PHE A 444 -23.31 2.61 -2.32
N VAL A 445 -23.08 1.30 -2.34
CA VAL A 445 -23.06 0.47 -1.12
C VAL A 445 -21.98 0.95 -0.15
N SER A 446 -20.82 1.33 -0.66
CA SER A 446 -19.70 1.79 0.18
C SER A 446 -20.03 3.05 0.98
N LEU A 447 -20.84 3.93 0.45
CA LEU A 447 -21.27 5.16 1.14
C LEU A 447 -21.90 4.83 2.52
N TYR A 448 -22.71 3.78 2.60
CA TYR A 448 -23.41 3.42 3.83
C TYR A 448 -22.45 3.08 4.98
N TYR A 449 -21.47 2.19 4.77
CA TYR A 449 -20.57 1.81 5.86
C TYR A 449 -19.57 2.90 6.24
N TYR A 450 -19.20 3.81 5.34
CA TYR A 450 -18.44 4.99 5.72
C TYR A 450 -19.26 5.97 6.54
N LEU A 451 -20.54 6.16 6.21
CA LEU A 451 -21.44 6.99 7.01
C LEU A 451 -21.72 6.40 8.40
N ILE A 452 -21.71 5.07 8.58
CA ILE A 452 -21.78 4.46 9.91
C ILE A 452 -20.59 4.88 10.80
N VAL A 453 -19.36 4.91 10.25
CA VAL A 453 -18.19 5.41 10.99
C VAL A 453 -18.37 6.88 11.36
N LEU A 454 -18.87 7.70 10.45
CA LEU A 454 -19.14 9.12 10.72
C LEU A 454 -20.26 9.31 11.72
N LYS A 455 -21.32 8.51 11.65
CA LYS A 455 -22.39 8.50 12.67
C LYS A 455 -21.80 8.25 14.06
N ALA A 456 -20.97 7.22 14.23
CA ALA A 456 -20.31 6.95 15.50
C ALA A 456 -19.51 8.17 16.01
N ILE A 457 -18.77 8.83 15.14
CA ILE A 457 -17.91 9.97 15.48
C ILE A 457 -18.70 11.21 15.90
N PHE A 458 -19.78 11.55 15.19
CA PHE A 458 -20.47 12.83 15.31
C PHE A 458 -21.82 12.76 16.03
N VAL A 459 -22.48 11.60 16.07
CA VAL A 459 -23.87 11.45 16.56
C VAL A 459 -23.93 10.63 17.84
N ASP A 460 -23.18 9.51 17.90
CA ASP A 460 -23.27 8.59 19.03
C ASP A 460 -22.57 9.18 20.28
N GLU A 461 -23.16 8.94 21.46
CA GLU A 461 -22.61 9.46 22.73
C GLU A 461 -21.28 8.78 23.11
N PRO A 462 -20.34 9.53 23.73
CA PRO A 462 -19.07 8.96 24.16
C PRO A 462 -19.25 7.92 25.28
N PRO A 463 -18.44 6.84 25.30
CA PRO A 463 -18.47 5.90 26.43
C PRO A 463 -18.01 6.58 27.72
N VAL A 464 -18.67 6.22 28.83
CA VAL A 464 -18.57 6.90 30.17
C VAL A 464 -17.14 6.92 30.77
N THR A 465 -16.17 6.20 30.20
CA THR A 465 -14.89 5.89 30.84
C THR A 465 -13.66 6.64 30.30
N THR A 466 -13.79 7.59 29.38
CA THR A 466 -12.61 8.21 28.73
C THR A 466 -12.20 9.53 29.37
N ARG A 467 -11.26 9.48 30.34
CA ARG A 467 -10.47 10.68 30.77
C ARG A 467 -9.03 10.52 30.29
N SER A 468 -8.62 11.35 29.35
CA SER A 468 -7.22 11.41 28.88
C SER A 468 -6.35 12.12 29.94
N SER A 469 -5.18 11.55 30.25
CA SER A 469 -4.19 12.22 31.11
C SER A 469 -3.38 13.25 30.30
N PRO A 470 -2.92 14.38 30.93
CA PRO A 470 -2.15 15.42 30.22
C PRO A 470 -0.86 14.95 29.56
N ASP A 471 -0.24 13.86 30.04
CA ASP A 471 0.98 13.27 29.46
C ASP A 471 0.72 12.50 28.16
N GLN A 472 -0.51 12.02 27.92
CA GLN A 472 -0.90 11.40 26.65
C GLN A 472 -0.96 12.41 25.50
N LEU A 473 -1.34 13.67 25.80
CA LEU A 473 -1.45 14.75 24.79
C LEU A 473 -0.11 15.10 24.10
N ARG A 474 1.02 14.95 24.80
CA ARG A 474 2.35 15.27 24.22
C ARG A 474 2.89 14.19 23.30
N SER A 475 2.65 12.92 23.61
CA SER A 475 3.10 11.80 22.76
C SER A 475 2.35 11.73 21.43
N ASP A 476 1.12 12.22 21.38
CA ASP A 476 0.24 12.14 20.22
C ASP A 476 0.36 13.34 19.25
N LEU A 477 1.13 14.39 19.60
CA LEU A 477 1.24 15.60 18.77
C LEU A 477 1.79 15.27 17.36
N LEU A 478 2.82 14.45 17.25
CA LEU A 478 3.40 14.08 15.96
C LEU A 478 2.40 13.28 15.11
N GLN A 479 1.65 12.36 15.72
CA GLN A 479 0.59 11.62 15.02
C GLN A 479 -0.52 12.57 14.55
N ARG A 480 -0.95 13.50 15.38
CA ARG A 480 -1.97 14.51 15.03
C ARG A 480 -1.52 15.41 13.87
N ILE A 481 -0.26 15.87 13.88
CA ILE A 481 0.33 16.63 12.77
C ILE A 481 0.37 15.77 11.51
N THR A 482 0.83 14.51 11.61
CA THR A 482 0.88 13.58 10.49
C THR A 482 -0.51 13.38 9.86
N VAL A 483 -1.51 13.09 10.68
CA VAL A 483 -2.90 12.90 10.24
C VAL A 483 -3.47 14.18 9.59
N ALA A 484 -3.24 15.34 10.22
CA ALA A 484 -3.70 16.63 9.68
C ALA A 484 -3.04 16.98 8.34
N THR A 485 -1.74 16.69 8.19
CA THR A 485 -1.01 16.88 6.93
C THR A 485 -1.57 15.99 5.81
N LEU A 486 -1.86 14.72 6.12
CA LEU A 486 -2.46 13.81 5.15
C LEU A 486 -3.89 14.21 4.77
N ALA A 487 -4.70 14.68 5.74
CA ALA A 487 -6.04 15.20 5.46
C ALA A 487 -5.99 16.46 4.59
N ALA A 488 -5.06 17.40 4.90
CA ALA A 488 -4.83 18.57 4.07
C ALA A 488 -4.38 18.21 2.64
N ALA A 489 -3.54 17.19 2.50
CA ALA A 489 -3.13 16.69 1.17
C ALA A 489 -4.32 16.15 0.37
N ILE A 490 -5.25 15.41 1.00
CA ILE A 490 -6.47 14.91 0.33
C ILE A 490 -7.40 16.04 -0.10
N LEU A 491 -7.56 17.08 0.73
CA LEU A 491 -8.31 18.28 0.38
C LEU A 491 -7.65 19.04 -0.77
N PHE A 492 -6.33 19.27 -0.69
CA PHE A 492 -5.59 19.96 -1.73
C PHE A 492 -5.67 19.25 -3.08
N LEU A 493 -5.44 17.92 -3.10
CA LEU A 493 -5.54 17.11 -4.31
C LEU A 493 -6.98 16.95 -4.81
N GLY A 494 -7.97 17.17 -3.96
CA GLY A 494 -9.37 17.26 -4.36
C GLY A 494 -9.72 18.59 -5.03
N LEU A 495 -9.17 19.69 -4.53
CA LEU A 495 -9.39 21.02 -5.12
C LEU A 495 -8.55 21.23 -6.41
N MET A 496 -7.37 20.63 -6.47
CA MET A 496 -6.42 20.76 -7.59
C MET A 496 -5.93 19.37 -8.06
N PRO A 497 -6.81 18.51 -8.60
CA PRO A 497 -6.45 17.14 -8.99
C PRO A 497 -5.40 17.10 -10.09
N ASP A 498 -5.37 18.09 -10.98
CA ASP A 498 -4.43 18.18 -12.10
C ASP A 498 -2.97 18.28 -11.66
N THR A 499 -2.69 18.75 -10.46
CA THR A 499 -1.32 18.83 -9.92
C THR A 499 -0.62 17.47 -9.87
N LEU A 500 -1.35 16.40 -9.62
CA LEU A 500 -0.86 15.03 -9.62
C LEU A 500 -1.24 14.29 -10.90
N ALA A 501 -2.48 14.43 -11.39
CA ALA A 501 -3.01 13.72 -12.55
C ALA A 501 -2.21 14.04 -13.82
N ALA A 502 -1.93 15.32 -14.10
CA ALA A 502 -1.14 15.72 -15.26
C ALA A 502 0.31 15.20 -15.21
N ARG A 503 0.92 15.18 -14.01
CA ARG A 503 2.28 14.62 -13.82
C ARG A 503 2.30 13.12 -14.08
N ILE A 504 1.30 12.37 -13.61
CA ILE A 504 1.19 10.93 -13.85
C ILE A 504 0.97 10.68 -15.35
N LEU A 505 0.04 11.39 -15.98
CA LEU A 505 -0.24 11.25 -17.41
C LEU A 505 1.01 11.54 -18.26
N ALA A 506 1.76 12.59 -17.93
CA ALA A 506 3.01 12.91 -18.59
C ALA A 506 4.12 11.87 -18.32
N ALA A 507 4.08 11.19 -17.19
CA ALA A 507 5.08 10.18 -16.84
C ALA A 507 4.78 8.80 -17.48
N VAL A 508 3.54 8.53 -17.83
CA VAL A 508 3.09 7.29 -18.52
C VAL A 508 3.29 7.39 -20.04
N SER A 509 3.61 8.59 -20.57
CA SER A 509 3.81 8.83 -22.01
C SER A 509 5.08 8.20 -22.57
#